data_4fde6a8ce563ba5e4b088cbb45f1fa51
#
_entry.id   4fde6a8ce563ba5e4b088cbb45f1fa51
#
_cell.length_a   1.000
_cell.length_b   1.000
_cell.length_c   1.000
_cell.angle_alpha   90.00
_cell.angle_beta   90.00
_cell.angle_gamma   90.00
#
_symmetry.space_group_name_H-M   'P 1'
#
loop_
_entity.id
_entity.type
_entity.pdbx_description
1 polymer ?
#
loop_
_entity_poly.entity_id
_entity_poly.type
_entity_poly.pdbx_seq_one_letter_code
_entity_poly.pdbx_strand_id
1 'polypeptide(L)'
;MRIWIDKLRRDRTLAPDAYRQLLATEDADAVDYLHRQAREVALSQFGHDIYIRGLIEVGNRCRNNCLYCGIRAANPSVARYELTKEEILDCCRHGHELGFRTFVLQGGERRGRYRMWEDVVSTIHATWPDCAITLSLGEMTREEYEGLRLAGADRYLLRHETYNADHYRMLHPEQMSRENRLQCLQWLKETGYQTGTGIMVGSPGQTIDCLVEDILFIGRFRPQMIGIGPFIPQHETPLGHCKAGSADLTLRLLSIFRLMFPSALIPATTALATLLPDGKARGILAGANVVMPNLSPAACRSSYALYDNKAAAGTEAAEGLDLLKQELDKIGYRISMVRGDYRPTD
;
A
#
# COMPACT_ATOMS: atom_id res chain seq x y z
N MET A 1 -24.82 -4.47 -15.07
CA MET A 1 -23.63 -4.00 -14.37
C MET A 1 -23.73 -2.51 -13.95
N ARG A 2 -24.04 -1.57 -14.83
CA ARG A 2 -24.08 -0.12 -14.53
C ARG A 2 -24.94 0.23 -13.30
N ILE A 3 -26.10 -0.39 -13.14
CA ILE A 3 -26.97 -0.18 -11.95
C ILE A 3 -26.23 -0.44 -10.64
N TRP A 4 -25.38 -1.46 -10.56
CA TRP A 4 -24.59 -1.74 -9.35
C TRP A 4 -23.49 -0.71 -9.16
N ILE A 5 -22.87 -0.22 -10.23
CA ILE A 5 -21.83 0.80 -10.17
C ILE A 5 -22.42 2.13 -9.66
N ASP A 6 -23.57 2.54 -10.21
CA ASP A 6 -24.28 3.75 -9.78
C ASP A 6 -24.75 3.64 -8.32
N LYS A 7 -25.25 2.45 -7.95
CA LYS A 7 -25.62 2.17 -6.55
C LYS A 7 -24.41 2.24 -5.63
N LEU A 8 -23.26 1.64 -6.00
CA LEU A 8 -22.03 1.71 -5.21
C LEU A 8 -21.54 3.15 -5.05
N ARG A 9 -21.56 3.95 -6.13
CA ARG A 9 -21.19 5.37 -6.09
C ARG A 9 -22.08 6.18 -5.13
N ARG A 10 -23.38 5.90 -5.11
CA ARG A 10 -24.35 6.60 -4.24
C ARG A 10 -24.32 6.13 -2.80
N ASP A 11 -24.42 4.80 -2.59
CA ASP A 11 -24.67 4.20 -1.28
C ASP A 11 -23.37 3.79 -0.56
N ARG A 12 -22.22 3.83 -1.25
CA ARG A 12 -20.88 3.44 -0.75
C ARG A 12 -20.75 1.98 -0.34
N THR A 13 -21.74 1.18 -0.63
CA THR A 13 -21.79 -0.25 -0.31
C THR A 13 -22.74 -1.00 -1.23
N LEU A 14 -22.51 -2.30 -1.36
CA LEU A 14 -23.38 -3.23 -2.08
C LEU A 14 -23.60 -4.51 -1.27
N ALA A 15 -24.60 -5.30 -1.68
CA ALA A 15 -24.73 -6.67 -1.21
C ALA A 15 -23.59 -7.57 -1.79
N PRO A 16 -23.21 -8.65 -1.08
CA PRO A 16 -22.12 -9.55 -1.52
C PRO A 16 -22.24 -10.04 -2.96
N ASP A 17 -23.45 -10.43 -3.40
CA ASP A 17 -23.68 -10.93 -4.75
C ASP A 17 -23.43 -9.88 -5.84
N ALA A 18 -23.71 -8.61 -5.56
CA ALA A 18 -23.41 -7.53 -6.50
C ALA A 18 -21.89 -7.30 -6.64
N TYR A 19 -21.13 -7.43 -5.55
CA TYR A 19 -19.67 -7.42 -5.64
C TYR A 19 -19.12 -8.60 -6.43
N ARG A 20 -19.68 -9.84 -6.24
CA ARG A 20 -19.30 -11.01 -7.05
C ARG A 20 -19.50 -10.74 -8.55
N GLN A 21 -20.64 -10.17 -8.92
CA GLN A 21 -20.94 -9.84 -10.31
C GLN A 21 -19.99 -8.78 -10.88
N LEU A 22 -19.66 -7.73 -10.10
CA LEU A 22 -18.71 -6.69 -10.52
C LEU A 22 -17.29 -7.25 -10.69
N LEU A 23 -16.87 -8.18 -9.83
CA LEU A 23 -15.54 -8.78 -9.91
C LEU A 23 -15.44 -9.81 -11.06
N ALA A 24 -16.50 -10.56 -11.32
CA ALA A 24 -16.53 -11.63 -12.32
C ALA A 24 -16.93 -11.17 -13.73
N THR A 25 -17.40 -9.93 -13.91
CA THR A 25 -17.89 -9.47 -15.22
C THR A 25 -16.80 -9.49 -16.29
N GLU A 26 -17.15 -9.96 -17.49
CA GLU A 26 -16.32 -9.88 -18.70
C GLU A 26 -16.77 -8.73 -19.64
N ASP A 27 -17.81 -7.97 -19.24
CA ASP A 27 -18.32 -6.82 -19.97
C ASP A 27 -17.34 -5.65 -19.88
N ALA A 28 -16.55 -5.44 -20.95
CA ALA A 28 -15.55 -4.38 -21.04
C ALA A 28 -16.16 -2.98 -20.87
N ASP A 29 -17.36 -2.73 -21.43
CA ASP A 29 -18.04 -1.44 -21.30
C ASP A 29 -18.45 -1.15 -19.86
N ALA A 30 -18.82 -2.18 -19.10
CA ALA A 30 -19.13 -2.04 -17.68
C ALA A 30 -17.86 -1.79 -16.86
N VAL A 31 -16.74 -2.43 -17.18
CA VAL A 31 -15.44 -2.20 -16.53
C VAL A 31 -14.95 -0.78 -16.79
N ASP A 32 -14.99 -0.33 -18.03
CA ASP A 32 -14.63 1.05 -18.39
C ASP A 32 -15.55 2.08 -17.70
N TYR A 33 -16.83 1.76 -17.57
CA TYR A 33 -17.77 2.60 -16.83
C TYR A 33 -17.38 2.69 -15.34
N LEU A 34 -17.03 1.56 -14.72
CA LEU A 34 -16.56 1.52 -13.34
C LEU A 34 -15.32 2.40 -13.12
N HIS A 35 -14.32 2.29 -14.00
CA HIS A 35 -13.11 3.12 -13.92
C HIS A 35 -13.40 4.61 -14.09
N ARG A 36 -14.27 4.98 -15.05
CA ARG A 36 -14.70 6.38 -15.22
C ARG A 36 -15.39 6.93 -13.98
N GLN A 37 -16.32 6.16 -13.38
CA GLN A 37 -17.02 6.59 -12.17
C GLN A 37 -16.06 6.77 -10.98
N ALA A 38 -15.09 5.88 -10.82
CA ALA A 38 -14.07 5.98 -9.79
C ALA A 38 -13.15 7.20 -10.02
N ARG A 39 -12.74 7.45 -11.29
CA ARG A 39 -11.96 8.63 -11.67
C ARG A 39 -12.71 9.93 -11.36
N GLU A 40 -13.99 10.03 -11.71
CA GLU A 40 -14.81 11.20 -11.40
C GLU A 40 -14.87 11.47 -9.88
N VAL A 41 -15.03 10.42 -9.07
CA VAL A 41 -15.00 10.54 -7.61
C VAL A 41 -13.62 11.00 -7.13
N ALA A 42 -12.53 10.44 -7.66
CA ALA A 42 -11.18 10.89 -7.29
C ALA A 42 -10.95 12.36 -7.67
N LEU A 43 -11.35 12.77 -8.88
CA LEU A 43 -11.24 14.16 -9.33
C LEU A 43 -12.06 15.14 -8.48
N SER A 44 -13.25 14.74 -8.04
CA SER A 44 -14.08 15.58 -7.14
C SER A 44 -13.46 15.79 -5.78
N GLN A 45 -12.65 14.84 -5.30
CA GLN A 45 -12.02 14.88 -3.97
C GLN A 45 -10.64 15.53 -3.98
N PHE A 46 -9.84 15.25 -4.99
CA PHE A 46 -8.41 15.59 -5.03
C PHE A 46 -8.04 16.50 -6.20
N GLY A 47 -9.00 16.84 -7.09
CA GLY A 47 -8.70 17.50 -8.35
C GLY A 47 -7.75 16.65 -9.19
N HIS A 48 -6.77 17.30 -9.80
CA HIS A 48 -5.73 16.65 -10.59
C HIS A 48 -4.45 16.37 -9.78
N ASP A 49 -4.50 16.51 -8.46
CA ASP A 49 -3.34 16.35 -7.58
C ASP A 49 -3.09 14.90 -7.21
N ILE A 50 -1.85 14.44 -7.41
CA ILE A 50 -1.34 13.14 -6.97
C ILE A 50 -0.35 13.39 -5.86
N TYR A 51 -0.66 12.89 -4.66
CA TYR A 51 0.23 13.01 -3.51
C TYR A 51 1.45 12.10 -3.67
N ILE A 52 2.65 12.67 -3.44
CA ILE A 52 3.87 11.86 -3.39
C ILE A 52 4.29 11.58 -1.96
N ARG A 53 4.80 10.38 -1.73
CA ARG A 53 5.35 9.95 -0.45
C ARG A 53 6.73 9.35 -0.66
N GLY A 54 7.73 9.88 0.04
CA GLY A 54 9.08 9.34 0.01
C GLY A 54 9.16 8.00 0.73
N LEU A 55 9.31 6.92 -0.02
CA LEU A 55 9.46 5.56 0.51
C LEU A 55 10.91 5.32 0.93
N ILE A 56 11.12 4.93 2.18
CA ILE A 56 12.42 4.52 2.72
C ILE A 56 12.28 3.07 3.17
N GLU A 57 12.92 2.16 2.45
CA GLU A 57 13.00 0.73 2.77
C GLU A 57 14.11 0.52 3.80
N VAL A 58 13.75 0.62 5.07
CA VAL A 58 14.68 0.72 6.21
C VAL A 58 15.45 -0.57 6.51
N GLY A 59 15.04 -1.70 5.93
CA GLY A 59 15.75 -2.97 6.06
C GLY A 59 14.91 -4.16 5.63
N ASN A 60 15.60 -5.20 5.18
CA ASN A 60 14.98 -6.43 4.66
C ASN A 60 15.11 -7.62 5.62
N ARG A 61 15.56 -7.41 6.86
CA ARG A 61 15.54 -8.45 7.89
C ARG A 61 14.12 -8.58 8.43
N CYS A 62 13.50 -9.75 8.23
CA CYS A 62 12.16 -10.05 8.69
C CYS A 62 12.17 -11.32 9.55
N ARG A 63 11.36 -11.35 10.63
CA ARG A 63 11.18 -12.55 11.47
C ARG A 63 10.19 -13.55 10.89
N ASN A 64 9.35 -13.12 9.95
CA ASN A 64 8.27 -13.92 9.41
C ASN A 64 8.70 -14.72 8.17
N ASN A 65 8.00 -15.83 7.92
CA ASN A 65 8.23 -16.73 6.80
C ASN A 65 7.04 -16.77 5.83
N CYS A 66 6.41 -15.62 5.55
CA CYS A 66 5.32 -15.55 4.57
C CYS A 66 5.73 -16.23 3.26
N LEU A 67 4.85 -17.10 2.73
CA LEU A 67 5.22 -18.02 1.65
C LEU A 67 5.40 -17.34 0.29
N TYR A 68 5.02 -16.08 0.19
CA TYR A 68 5.08 -15.26 -1.02
C TYR A 68 6.20 -14.19 -1.00
N CYS A 69 6.81 -13.92 0.16
CA CYS A 69 7.62 -12.74 0.35
C CYS A 69 9.13 -13.03 0.18
N GLY A 70 9.80 -12.34 -0.72
CA GLY A 70 11.23 -12.53 -0.99
C GLY A 70 12.14 -12.22 0.20
N ILE A 71 11.73 -11.31 1.12
CA ILE A 71 12.51 -10.99 2.32
C ILE A 71 12.17 -11.87 3.54
N ARG A 72 11.46 -12.97 3.35
CA ARG A 72 11.13 -13.93 4.41
C ARG A 72 12.38 -14.41 5.14
N ALA A 73 12.24 -14.74 6.45
CA ALA A 73 13.38 -15.11 7.30
C ALA A 73 14.22 -16.27 6.72
N ALA A 74 13.53 -17.29 6.18
CA ALA A 74 14.16 -18.50 5.65
C ALA A 74 14.72 -18.35 4.22
N ASN A 75 14.67 -17.18 3.59
CA ASN A 75 15.31 -16.98 2.28
C ASN A 75 16.81 -16.75 2.45
N PRO A 76 17.70 -17.70 2.06
CA PRO A 76 19.14 -17.58 2.23
C PRO A 76 19.79 -16.71 1.14
N SER A 77 19.11 -16.52 0.01
CA SER A 77 19.68 -15.84 -1.17
C SER A 77 19.63 -14.32 -1.08
N VAL A 78 18.96 -13.76 -0.08
CA VAL A 78 18.80 -12.32 0.08
C VAL A 78 19.96 -11.71 0.85
N ALA A 79 20.69 -10.78 0.21
CA ALA A 79 21.66 -9.93 0.90
C ALA A 79 20.94 -9.07 1.96
N ARG A 80 21.16 -9.37 3.25
CA ARG A 80 20.45 -8.72 4.36
C ARG A 80 21.11 -7.40 4.71
N TYR A 81 20.29 -6.35 4.82
CA TYR A 81 20.72 -5.03 5.26
C TYR A 81 19.73 -4.44 6.28
N GLU A 82 20.16 -3.41 6.95
CA GLU A 82 19.37 -2.57 7.84
C GLU A 82 20.02 -1.19 7.86
N LEU A 83 19.26 -0.16 7.55
CA LEU A 83 19.75 1.21 7.60
C LEU A 83 19.96 1.66 9.04
N THR A 84 21.01 2.41 9.28
CA THR A 84 21.23 3.11 10.54
C THR A 84 20.28 4.30 10.67
N LYS A 85 20.15 4.87 11.88
CA LYS A 85 19.38 6.09 12.09
C LYS A 85 19.87 7.22 11.18
N GLU A 86 21.18 7.40 11.09
CA GLU A 86 21.83 8.43 10.29
C GLU A 86 21.47 8.29 8.81
N GLU A 87 21.54 7.06 8.27
CA GLU A 87 21.16 6.78 6.86
C GLU A 87 19.68 7.07 6.61
N ILE A 88 18.80 6.74 7.56
CA ILE A 88 17.36 7.07 7.45
C ILE A 88 17.15 8.59 7.46
N LEU A 89 17.83 9.32 8.35
CA LEU A 89 17.74 10.78 8.43
C LEU A 89 18.31 11.45 7.16
N ASP A 90 19.37 10.89 6.57
CA ASP A 90 19.91 11.37 5.29
C ASP A 90 18.92 11.18 4.15
N CYS A 91 18.21 10.05 4.09
CA CYS A 91 17.11 9.85 3.14
C CYS A 91 15.98 10.88 3.34
N CYS A 92 15.61 11.16 4.60
CA CYS A 92 14.61 12.17 4.93
C CYS A 92 15.04 13.57 4.51
N ARG A 93 16.30 13.94 4.79
CA ARG A 93 16.87 15.25 4.38
C ARG A 93 16.82 15.41 2.88
N HIS A 94 17.36 14.45 2.13
CA HIS A 94 17.31 14.46 0.68
C HIS A 94 15.88 14.54 0.15
N GLY A 95 14.95 13.75 0.70
CA GLY A 95 13.54 13.82 0.32
C GLY A 95 12.92 15.19 0.62
N HIS A 96 13.22 15.80 1.76
CA HIS A 96 12.71 17.13 2.11
C HIS A 96 13.21 18.21 1.14
N GLU A 97 14.49 18.17 0.76
CA GLU A 97 15.11 19.04 -0.24
C GLU A 97 14.44 18.90 -1.63
N LEU A 98 14.05 17.66 -2.01
CA LEU A 98 13.28 17.40 -3.23
C LEU A 98 11.80 17.81 -3.12
N GLY A 99 11.34 18.28 -1.95
CA GLY A 99 9.98 18.78 -1.73
C GLY A 99 9.01 17.75 -1.13
N PHE A 100 9.43 16.52 -0.82
CA PHE A 100 8.56 15.57 -0.11
C PHE A 100 8.13 16.10 1.26
N ARG A 101 6.87 15.88 1.62
CA ARG A 101 6.28 16.23 2.92
C ARG A 101 5.63 15.03 3.60
N THR A 102 5.95 13.84 3.15
CA THR A 102 5.59 12.57 3.80
C THR A 102 6.72 11.57 3.59
N PHE A 103 7.17 10.97 4.68
CA PHE A 103 8.11 9.84 4.67
C PHE A 103 7.40 8.56 5.08
N VAL A 104 7.68 7.48 4.35
CA VAL A 104 7.15 6.14 4.64
C VAL A 104 8.33 5.25 5.02
N LEU A 105 8.41 4.89 6.30
CA LEU A 105 9.42 3.95 6.80
C LEU A 105 8.84 2.53 6.69
N GLN A 106 9.35 1.75 5.74
CA GLN A 106 8.90 0.40 5.46
C GLN A 106 10.03 -0.59 5.65
N GLY A 107 9.76 -1.69 6.33
CA GLY A 107 10.79 -2.72 6.56
C GLY A 107 10.22 -4.10 6.86
N GLY A 108 11.11 -5.07 6.95
CA GLY A 108 10.79 -6.38 7.49
C GLY A 108 10.39 -6.28 8.97
N GLU A 109 9.42 -7.10 9.38
CA GLU A 109 8.95 -7.13 10.77
C GLU A 109 10.02 -7.65 11.72
N ARG A 110 10.35 -6.89 12.78
CA ARG A 110 11.39 -7.23 13.76
C ARG A 110 10.96 -6.92 15.19
N ARG A 111 11.19 -7.86 16.10
CA ARG A 111 11.05 -7.63 17.54
C ARG A 111 12.27 -6.92 18.13
N GLY A 112 12.08 -6.22 19.25
CA GLY A 112 13.17 -5.61 20.02
C GLY A 112 13.77 -4.35 19.39
N ARG A 113 13.13 -3.77 18.38
CA ARG A 113 13.58 -2.55 17.71
C ARG A 113 12.76 -1.31 18.07
N TYR A 114 11.80 -1.44 18.96
CA TYR A 114 10.90 -0.35 19.33
C TYR A 114 11.64 0.93 19.72
N ARG A 115 12.62 0.85 20.63
CA ARG A 115 13.38 2.03 21.10
C ARG A 115 14.13 2.75 19.97
N MET A 116 14.67 2.00 19.02
CA MET A 116 15.30 2.58 17.84
C MET A 116 14.27 3.32 16.98
N TRP A 117 13.10 2.72 16.74
CA TRP A 117 12.03 3.36 15.95
C TRP A 117 11.46 4.59 16.66
N GLU A 118 11.28 4.54 17.97
CA GLU A 118 10.86 5.69 18.80
C GLU A 118 11.84 6.86 18.64
N ASP A 119 13.14 6.60 18.72
CA ASP A 119 14.20 7.60 18.55
C ASP A 119 14.26 8.15 17.10
N VAL A 120 14.15 7.30 16.09
CA VAL A 120 14.10 7.72 14.68
C VAL A 120 12.89 8.60 14.42
N VAL A 121 11.69 8.16 14.85
CA VAL A 121 10.43 8.88 14.61
C VAL A 121 10.46 10.25 15.32
N SER A 122 10.86 10.31 16.58
CA SER A 122 10.93 11.57 17.34
C SER A 122 11.94 12.54 16.73
N THR A 123 13.08 12.04 16.23
CA THR A 123 14.07 12.87 15.55
C THR A 123 13.56 13.43 14.23
N ILE A 124 12.90 12.61 13.41
CA ILE A 124 12.28 13.07 12.15
C ILE A 124 11.21 14.13 12.44
N HIS A 125 10.32 13.86 13.41
CA HIS A 125 9.25 14.77 13.79
C HIS A 125 9.77 16.13 14.29
N ALA A 126 10.84 16.11 15.10
CA ALA A 126 11.46 17.34 15.59
C ALA A 126 12.20 18.12 14.49
N THR A 127 12.83 17.42 13.54
CA THR A 127 13.64 18.05 12.49
C THR A 127 12.79 18.61 11.35
N TRP A 128 11.74 17.90 10.95
CA TRP A 128 10.83 18.26 9.86
C TRP A 128 9.37 18.21 10.33
N PRO A 129 8.92 19.16 11.16
CA PRO A 129 7.57 19.18 11.73
C PRO A 129 6.46 19.38 10.69
N ASP A 130 6.81 19.88 9.50
CA ASP A 130 5.93 20.01 8.34
C ASP A 130 5.73 18.69 7.58
N CYS A 131 6.47 17.63 7.92
CA CYS A 131 6.37 16.32 7.29
C CYS A 131 5.51 15.35 8.09
N ALA A 132 4.79 14.50 7.37
CA ALA A 132 4.09 13.35 7.95
C ALA A 132 4.96 12.10 7.96
N ILE A 133 4.87 11.31 9.02
CA ILE A 133 5.57 10.04 9.17
C ILE A 133 4.57 8.90 9.07
N THR A 134 4.79 8.01 8.10
CA THR A 134 4.02 6.78 7.91
C THR A 134 4.90 5.58 8.25
N LEU A 135 4.43 4.67 9.07
CA LEU A 135 5.13 3.44 9.41
C LEU A 135 4.49 2.23 8.73
N SER A 136 5.33 1.28 8.30
CA SER A 136 4.93 -0.03 7.78
C SER A 136 5.99 -1.06 8.22
N LEU A 137 5.97 -1.39 9.51
CA LEU A 137 7.01 -2.16 10.21
C LEU A 137 6.48 -3.48 10.80
N GLY A 138 5.28 -3.90 10.39
CA GLY A 138 4.66 -5.13 10.82
C GLY A 138 3.86 -5.05 12.12
N GLU A 139 3.69 -6.18 12.79
CA GLU A 139 2.92 -6.31 14.02
C GLU A 139 3.74 -5.93 15.24
N MET A 140 3.11 -5.16 16.14
CA MET A 140 3.68 -4.68 17.41
C MET A 140 2.67 -4.86 18.54
N THR A 141 3.08 -4.63 19.78
CA THR A 141 2.14 -4.53 20.90
C THR A 141 1.36 -3.22 20.84
N ARG A 142 0.27 -3.14 21.59
CA ARG A 142 -0.51 -1.90 21.69
C ARG A 142 0.33 -0.75 22.22
N GLU A 143 1.13 -1.02 23.26
CA GLU A 143 2.00 -0.03 23.90
C GLU A 143 3.09 0.48 22.95
N GLU A 144 3.63 -0.40 22.10
CA GLU A 144 4.60 0.00 21.08
C GLU A 144 3.97 0.91 20.02
N TYR A 145 2.74 0.61 19.57
CA TYR A 145 1.99 1.50 18.70
C TYR A 145 1.71 2.86 19.34
N GLU A 146 1.25 2.88 20.60
CA GLU A 146 0.98 4.12 21.35
C GLU A 146 2.25 4.96 21.50
N GLY A 147 3.37 4.35 21.85
CA GLY A 147 4.65 5.06 22.01
C GLY A 147 5.15 5.66 20.69
N LEU A 148 5.09 4.93 19.58
CA LEU A 148 5.46 5.47 18.26
C LEU A 148 4.50 6.58 17.79
N ARG A 149 3.22 6.49 18.16
CA ARG A 149 2.24 7.57 17.89
C ARG A 149 2.60 8.83 18.67
N LEU A 150 2.93 8.69 19.94
CA LEU A 150 3.38 9.80 20.81
C LEU A 150 4.71 10.40 20.35
N ALA A 151 5.63 9.58 19.81
CA ALA A 151 6.88 10.04 19.22
C ALA A 151 6.69 10.88 17.93
N GLY A 152 5.50 10.90 17.33
CA GLY A 152 5.17 11.73 16.17
C GLY A 152 4.80 10.97 14.90
N ALA A 153 4.64 9.66 14.94
CA ALA A 153 4.14 8.93 13.77
C ALA A 153 2.67 9.25 13.51
N ASP A 154 2.34 9.68 12.30
CA ASP A 154 0.97 10.10 11.92
C ASP A 154 0.13 8.94 11.39
N ARG A 155 0.76 8.03 10.62
CA ARG A 155 0.08 6.99 9.85
C ARG A 155 0.75 5.64 10.05
N TYR A 156 -0.05 4.59 9.97
CA TYR A 156 0.46 3.22 9.97
C TYR A 156 -0.24 2.39 8.91
N LEU A 157 0.54 1.70 8.06
CA LEU A 157 0.02 0.75 7.08
C LEU A 157 0.35 -0.68 7.54
N LEU A 158 -0.70 -1.47 7.79
CA LEU A 158 -0.60 -2.90 8.08
C LEU A 158 -1.58 -3.67 7.19
N ARG A 159 -1.08 -4.28 6.13
CA ARG A 159 -1.93 -5.06 5.22
C ARG A 159 -2.38 -6.34 5.89
N HIS A 160 -3.68 -6.66 5.80
CA HIS A 160 -4.20 -7.94 6.27
C HIS A 160 -4.03 -9.06 5.25
N GLU A 161 -3.65 -8.73 4.02
CA GLU A 161 -3.38 -9.57 2.85
C GLU A 161 -4.61 -10.32 2.34
N THR A 162 -5.39 -10.93 3.20
CA THR A 162 -6.68 -11.55 2.94
C THR A 162 -7.47 -11.70 4.24
N TYR A 163 -8.78 -11.46 4.21
CA TYR A 163 -9.65 -11.65 5.37
C TYR A 163 -10.10 -13.10 5.54
N ASN A 164 -10.14 -13.88 4.46
CA ASN A 164 -10.52 -15.30 4.51
C ASN A 164 -9.48 -16.11 5.32
N ALA A 165 -9.94 -16.85 6.33
CA ALA A 165 -9.07 -17.55 7.27
C ALA A 165 -8.28 -18.70 6.62
N ASP A 166 -8.91 -19.44 5.72
CA ASP A 166 -8.28 -20.56 5.04
C ASP A 166 -7.23 -20.07 4.06
N HIS A 167 -7.55 -19.05 3.30
CA HIS A 167 -6.62 -18.40 2.38
C HIS A 167 -5.45 -17.74 3.14
N TYR A 168 -5.70 -17.13 4.31
CA TYR A 168 -4.62 -16.59 5.15
C TYR A 168 -3.61 -17.66 5.54
N ARG A 169 -4.09 -18.85 5.96
CA ARG A 169 -3.22 -20.00 6.31
C ARG A 169 -2.43 -20.55 5.12
N MET A 170 -2.96 -20.44 3.90
CA MET A 170 -2.23 -20.81 2.67
C MET A 170 -1.06 -19.88 2.34
N LEU A 171 -1.11 -18.62 2.80
CA LEU A 171 -0.11 -17.60 2.48
C LEU A 171 0.94 -17.42 3.59
N HIS A 172 0.63 -17.79 4.82
CA HIS A 172 1.43 -17.49 6.00
C HIS A 172 1.83 -18.75 6.76
N PRO A 173 2.98 -18.72 7.46
CA PRO A 173 3.38 -19.83 8.33
C PRO A 173 2.42 -19.97 9.52
N GLU A 174 2.34 -21.17 10.08
CA GLU A 174 1.44 -21.53 11.18
C GLU A 174 1.55 -20.61 12.40
N GLN A 175 2.74 -20.02 12.65
CA GLN A 175 2.99 -19.12 13.77
C GLN A 175 2.37 -17.73 13.59
N MET A 176 1.88 -17.39 12.38
CA MET A 176 1.20 -16.13 12.11
C MET A 176 -0.31 -16.30 12.23
N SER A 177 -0.94 -15.48 13.05
CA SER A 177 -2.39 -15.49 13.27
C SER A 177 -3.06 -14.33 12.53
N ARG A 178 -4.09 -14.65 11.74
CA ARG A 178 -4.97 -13.65 11.13
C ARG A 178 -5.64 -12.80 12.22
N GLU A 179 -6.07 -13.42 13.29
CA GLU A 179 -6.74 -12.78 14.42
C GLU A 179 -5.83 -11.74 15.07
N ASN A 180 -4.54 -12.06 15.27
CA ASN A 180 -3.56 -11.10 15.76
C ASN A 180 -3.34 -9.94 14.79
N ARG A 181 -3.28 -10.21 13.48
CA ARG A 181 -3.18 -9.18 12.44
C ARG A 181 -4.36 -8.21 12.49
N LEU A 182 -5.58 -8.73 12.64
CA LEU A 182 -6.79 -7.92 12.75
C LEU A 182 -6.83 -7.15 14.07
N GLN A 183 -6.36 -7.75 15.17
CA GLN A 183 -6.25 -7.08 16.47
C GLN A 183 -5.25 -5.92 16.42
N CYS A 184 -4.10 -6.10 15.78
CA CYS A 184 -3.15 -5.01 15.55
C CYS A 184 -3.77 -3.85 14.75
N LEU A 185 -4.55 -4.14 13.70
CA LEU A 185 -5.29 -3.12 12.97
C LEU A 185 -6.28 -2.35 13.85
N GLN A 186 -6.97 -3.05 14.74
CA GLN A 186 -7.88 -2.44 15.68
C GLN A 186 -7.13 -1.51 16.67
N TRP A 187 -6.00 -1.96 17.24
CA TRP A 187 -5.17 -1.12 18.10
C TRP A 187 -4.64 0.13 17.39
N LEU A 188 -4.17 -0.01 16.14
CA LEU A 188 -3.73 1.15 15.35
C LEU A 188 -4.83 2.21 15.20
N LYS A 189 -6.06 1.79 15.01
CA LYS A 189 -7.21 2.71 14.90
C LYS A 189 -7.54 3.36 16.25
N GLU A 190 -7.53 2.58 17.32
CA GLU A 190 -7.81 3.05 18.69
C GLU A 190 -6.74 4.02 19.21
N THR A 191 -5.48 3.84 18.79
CA THR A 191 -4.36 4.71 19.16
C THR A 191 -4.28 5.99 18.32
N GLY A 192 -5.23 6.22 17.42
CA GLY A 192 -5.40 7.48 16.68
C GLY A 192 -4.48 7.66 15.47
N TYR A 193 -3.97 6.58 14.90
CA TYR A 193 -3.31 6.65 13.58
C TYR A 193 -4.31 6.90 12.46
N GLN A 194 -3.87 7.60 11.43
CA GLN A 194 -4.46 7.42 10.11
C GLN A 194 -4.10 6.00 9.65
N THR A 195 -5.02 5.06 9.89
CA THR A 195 -4.74 3.63 9.72
C THR A 195 -4.99 3.17 8.30
N GLY A 196 -4.03 2.44 7.76
CA GLY A 196 -4.12 1.79 6.47
C GLY A 196 -4.13 0.27 6.57
N THR A 197 -4.91 -0.35 5.69
CA THR A 197 -4.85 -1.80 5.45
C THR A 197 -4.83 -2.10 3.97
N GLY A 198 -4.89 -3.37 3.59
CA GLY A 198 -4.90 -3.75 2.18
C GLY A 198 -4.77 -5.25 1.97
N ILE A 199 -4.84 -5.62 0.70
CA ILE A 199 -4.86 -7.00 0.24
C ILE A 199 -3.88 -7.23 -0.90
N MET A 200 -3.53 -8.49 -1.09
CA MET A 200 -2.83 -8.98 -2.26
C MET A 200 -3.85 -9.63 -3.20
N VAL A 201 -3.83 -9.24 -4.48
CA VAL A 201 -4.83 -9.65 -5.47
C VAL A 201 -4.30 -10.76 -6.36
N GLY A 202 -5.06 -11.85 -6.47
CA GLY A 202 -4.73 -12.99 -7.34
C GLY A 202 -3.61 -13.86 -6.79
N SER A 203 -3.41 -13.88 -5.47
CA SER A 203 -2.50 -14.83 -4.82
C SER A 203 -3.04 -16.26 -4.93
N PRO A 204 -2.15 -17.28 -4.88
CA PRO A 204 -2.56 -18.68 -5.03
C PRO A 204 -3.69 -19.06 -4.07
N GLY A 205 -4.73 -19.71 -4.59
CA GLY A 205 -5.91 -20.12 -3.82
C GLY A 205 -6.95 -19.02 -3.56
N GLN A 206 -6.71 -17.78 -3.95
CA GLN A 206 -7.68 -16.69 -3.80
C GLN A 206 -8.87 -16.88 -4.75
N THR A 207 -10.07 -16.92 -4.20
CA THR A 207 -11.33 -16.96 -4.96
C THR A 207 -11.98 -15.59 -5.00
N ILE A 208 -13.01 -15.42 -5.85
CA ILE A 208 -13.85 -14.21 -5.85
C ILE A 208 -14.52 -14.03 -4.48
N ASP A 209 -14.90 -15.09 -3.78
CA ASP A 209 -15.47 -15.00 -2.44
C ASP A 209 -14.48 -14.46 -1.41
N CYS A 210 -13.21 -14.87 -1.48
CA CYS A 210 -12.16 -14.27 -0.65
C CYS A 210 -12.08 -12.74 -0.85
N LEU A 211 -12.13 -12.28 -2.10
CA LEU A 211 -12.11 -10.85 -2.40
C LEU A 211 -13.37 -10.12 -1.92
N VAL A 212 -14.53 -10.76 -1.99
CA VAL A 212 -15.79 -10.21 -1.44
C VAL A 212 -15.70 -10.09 0.09
N GLU A 213 -15.15 -11.09 0.77
CA GLU A 213 -14.91 -11.02 2.22
C GLU A 213 -13.95 -9.86 2.58
N ASP A 214 -12.90 -9.66 1.78
CA ASP A 214 -11.96 -8.54 1.91
C ASP A 214 -12.67 -7.19 1.74
N ILE A 215 -13.51 -7.04 0.71
CA ILE A 215 -14.29 -5.81 0.47
C ILE A 215 -15.21 -5.53 1.66
N LEU A 216 -15.91 -6.54 2.16
CA LEU A 216 -16.83 -6.40 3.29
C LEU A 216 -16.09 -6.08 4.59
N PHE A 217 -14.92 -6.68 4.82
CA PHE A 217 -14.06 -6.33 5.96
C PHE A 217 -13.58 -4.89 5.87
N ILE A 218 -13.01 -4.47 4.75
CA ILE A 218 -12.56 -3.09 4.52
C ILE A 218 -13.73 -2.11 4.68
N GLY A 219 -14.93 -2.50 4.21
CA GLY A 219 -16.18 -1.75 4.38
C GLY A 219 -16.54 -1.47 5.83
N ARG A 220 -16.40 -2.48 6.70
CA ARG A 220 -16.64 -2.36 8.16
C ARG A 220 -15.50 -1.64 8.88
N PHE A 221 -14.27 -1.94 8.52
CA PHE A 221 -13.07 -1.39 9.15
C PHE A 221 -12.89 0.10 8.86
N ARG A 222 -13.29 0.57 7.65
CA ARG A 222 -13.21 1.98 7.20
C ARG A 222 -11.81 2.59 7.37
N PRO A 223 -10.79 2.07 6.68
CA PRO A 223 -9.44 2.59 6.76
C PRO A 223 -9.31 3.94 6.05
N GLN A 224 -8.33 4.76 6.46
CA GLN A 224 -7.97 6.00 5.79
C GLN A 224 -7.02 5.77 4.60
N MET A 225 -6.31 4.63 4.59
CA MET A 225 -5.42 4.25 3.49
C MET A 225 -5.74 2.81 3.05
N ILE A 226 -5.71 2.55 1.73
CA ILE A 226 -5.98 1.21 1.18
C ILE A 226 -4.87 0.86 0.21
N GLY A 227 -3.98 -0.08 0.62
CA GLY A 227 -2.86 -0.54 -0.19
C GLY A 227 -3.19 -1.86 -0.88
N ILE A 228 -3.52 -1.84 -2.17
CA ILE A 228 -3.79 -3.04 -2.96
C ILE A 228 -2.80 -3.17 -4.10
N GLY A 229 -2.42 -4.39 -4.41
CA GLY A 229 -1.55 -4.70 -5.53
C GLY A 229 -1.66 -6.16 -5.94
N PRO A 230 -1.32 -6.48 -7.19
CA PRO A 230 -1.33 -7.85 -7.65
C PRO A 230 -0.26 -8.67 -6.91
N PHE A 231 -0.54 -9.96 -6.72
CA PHE A 231 0.48 -10.92 -6.38
C PHE A 231 1.51 -11.01 -7.52
N ILE A 232 2.78 -10.91 -7.19
CA ILE A 232 3.88 -11.18 -8.10
C ILE A 232 4.76 -12.22 -7.40
N PRO A 233 5.04 -13.38 -8.02
CA PRO A 233 5.88 -14.39 -7.43
C PRO A 233 7.30 -13.88 -7.21
N GLN A 234 7.99 -14.45 -6.22
CA GLN A 234 9.42 -14.31 -6.05
C GLN A 234 10.02 -15.71 -6.07
N HIS A 235 10.92 -15.96 -7.00
CA HIS A 235 11.41 -17.30 -7.37
C HIS A 235 12.02 -18.10 -6.21
N GLU A 236 12.62 -17.45 -5.21
CA GLU A 236 13.20 -18.06 -4.01
C GLU A 236 12.17 -18.33 -2.89
N THR A 237 10.88 -18.23 -3.19
CA THR A 237 9.81 -18.46 -2.20
C THR A 237 9.01 -19.74 -2.52
N PRO A 238 8.32 -20.32 -1.54
CA PRO A 238 7.46 -21.49 -1.80
C PRO A 238 6.40 -21.26 -2.89
N LEU A 239 5.91 -20.02 -3.07
CA LEU A 239 4.94 -19.66 -4.09
C LEU A 239 5.60 -19.06 -5.36
N GLY A 240 6.91 -19.14 -5.49
CA GLY A 240 7.67 -18.57 -6.60
C GLY A 240 7.36 -19.19 -7.97
N HIS A 241 6.80 -20.40 -8.01
CA HIS A 241 6.38 -21.09 -9.24
C HIS A 241 4.95 -20.73 -9.69
N CYS A 242 4.21 -19.96 -8.89
CA CYS A 242 2.83 -19.61 -9.17
C CYS A 242 2.74 -18.47 -10.19
N LYS A 243 1.60 -18.39 -10.88
CA LYS A 243 1.33 -17.29 -11.82
C LYS A 243 1.09 -15.98 -11.06
N ALA A 244 1.48 -14.88 -11.64
CA ALA A 244 1.15 -13.55 -11.13
C ALA A 244 -0.36 -13.31 -11.12
N GLY A 245 -0.81 -12.47 -10.20
CA GLY A 245 -2.19 -12.03 -10.09
C GLY A 245 -2.60 -11.09 -11.23
N SER A 246 -3.90 -10.90 -11.39
CA SER A 246 -4.46 -10.07 -12.46
C SER A 246 -4.33 -8.57 -12.18
N ALA A 247 -3.70 -7.85 -13.09
CA ALA A 247 -3.66 -6.40 -13.07
C ALA A 247 -5.06 -5.80 -13.27
N ASP A 248 -5.87 -6.35 -14.17
CA ASP A 248 -7.23 -5.87 -14.44
C ASP A 248 -8.15 -6.04 -13.23
N LEU A 249 -8.07 -7.19 -12.54
CA LEU A 249 -8.82 -7.39 -11.29
C LEU A 249 -8.36 -6.43 -10.18
N THR A 250 -7.06 -6.13 -10.12
CA THR A 250 -6.51 -5.12 -9.19
C THR A 250 -7.07 -3.73 -9.50
N LEU A 251 -7.14 -3.34 -10.76
CA LEU A 251 -7.71 -2.06 -11.19
C LEU A 251 -9.22 -1.96 -10.87
N ARG A 252 -9.97 -3.05 -11.08
CA ARG A 252 -11.40 -3.10 -10.70
C ARG A 252 -11.58 -2.89 -9.20
N LEU A 253 -10.80 -3.60 -8.37
CA LEU A 253 -10.84 -3.46 -6.91
C LEU A 253 -10.46 -2.05 -6.48
N LEU A 254 -9.45 -1.45 -7.10
CA LEU A 254 -9.06 -0.06 -6.85
C LEU A 254 -10.24 0.88 -7.09
N SER A 255 -10.96 0.72 -8.22
CA SER A 255 -12.14 1.51 -8.54
C SER A 255 -13.30 1.27 -7.57
N ILE A 256 -13.55 0.02 -7.19
CA ILE A 256 -14.55 -0.33 -6.17
C ILE A 256 -14.24 0.39 -4.85
N PHE A 257 -12.99 0.31 -4.37
CA PHE A 257 -12.59 0.99 -3.14
C PHE A 257 -12.67 2.52 -3.24
N ARG A 258 -12.36 3.12 -4.40
CA ARG A 258 -12.57 4.55 -4.60
C ARG A 258 -14.04 4.95 -4.52
N LEU A 259 -14.94 4.15 -5.08
CA LEU A 259 -16.38 4.41 -4.96
C LEU A 259 -16.88 4.22 -3.54
N MET A 260 -16.36 3.24 -2.78
CA MET A 260 -16.70 3.01 -1.37
C MET A 260 -16.18 4.11 -0.44
N PHE A 261 -14.97 4.58 -0.71
CA PHE A 261 -14.21 5.50 0.14
C PHE A 261 -13.66 6.68 -0.66
N PRO A 262 -14.48 7.69 -0.95
CA PRO A 262 -14.08 8.83 -1.77
C PRO A 262 -12.81 9.54 -1.31
N SER A 263 -12.62 9.67 0.01
CA SER A 263 -11.49 10.38 0.62
C SER A 263 -10.29 9.50 0.93
N ALA A 264 -10.37 8.17 0.73
CA ALA A 264 -9.26 7.27 1.05
C ALA A 264 -8.00 7.57 0.23
N LEU A 265 -6.85 7.41 0.87
CA LEU A 265 -5.55 7.54 0.23
C LEU A 265 -5.16 6.18 -0.36
N ILE A 266 -5.22 6.06 -1.68
CA ILE A 266 -5.03 4.79 -2.40
C ILE A 266 -3.83 4.92 -3.34
N PRO A 267 -2.74 4.16 -3.15
CA PRO A 267 -1.57 4.24 -4.01
C PRO A 267 -1.77 3.48 -5.33
N ALA A 268 -1.24 4.04 -6.42
CA ALA A 268 -0.86 3.27 -7.60
C ALA A 268 0.47 2.57 -7.27
N THR A 269 0.39 1.26 -7.00
CA THR A 269 1.52 0.51 -6.42
C THR A 269 2.59 0.16 -7.45
N THR A 270 3.85 0.05 -6.99
CA THR A 270 4.97 -0.47 -7.79
C THR A 270 4.69 -1.86 -8.38
N ALA A 271 3.95 -2.71 -7.64
CA ALA A 271 3.57 -4.03 -8.15
C ALA A 271 2.71 -3.95 -9.42
N LEU A 272 1.79 -2.98 -9.50
CA LEU A 272 0.99 -2.76 -10.70
C LEU A 272 1.87 -2.26 -11.87
N ALA A 273 2.80 -1.34 -11.60
CA ALA A 273 3.76 -0.85 -12.58
C ALA A 273 4.77 -1.95 -13.03
N THR A 274 5.04 -2.94 -12.18
CA THR A 274 5.87 -4.10 -12.54
C THR A 274 5.18 -5.03 -13.54
N LEU A 275 3.85 -5.23 -13.40
CA LEU A 275 3.08 -6.07 -14.33
C LEU A 275 2.71 -5.37 -15.63
N LEU A 276 2.51 -4.06 -15.60
CA LEU A 276 2.07 -3.26 -16.75
C LEU A 276 2.99 -2.05 -16.90
N PRO A 277 3.57 -1.80 -18.09
CA PRO A 277 4.40 -0.62 -18.34
C PRO A 277 3.69 0.71 -18.02
N ASP A 278 2.37 0.78 -18.23
CA ASP A 278 1.50 1.92 -17.94
C ASP A 278 0.70 1.76 -16.62
N GLY A 279 1.08 0.78 -15.79
CA GLY A 279 0.31 0.38 -14.59
C GLY A 279 0.06 1.52 -13.60
N LYS A 280 1.02 2.43 -13.44
CA LYS A 280 0.88 3.61 -12.59
C LYS A 280 -0.21 4.55 -13.14
N ALA A 281 -0.16 4.88 -14.42
CA ALA A 281 -1.15 5.73 -15.10
C ALA A 281 -2.55 5.09 -15.04
N ARG A 282 -2.67 3.80 -15.37
CA ARG A 282 -3.93 3.05 -15.26
C ARG A 282 -4.48 3.02 -13.84
N GLY A 283 -3.60 2.84 -12.82
CA GLY A 283 -4.01 2.91 -11.43
C GLY A 283 -4.60 4.26 -11.05
N ILE A 284 -3.99 5.37 -11.48
CA ILE A 284 -4.50 6.73 -11.26
C ILE A 284 -5.83 6.94 -11.98
N LEU A 285 -5.94 6.52 -13.23
CA LEU A 285 -7.18 6.61 -14.00
C LEU A 285 -8.31 5.73 -13.44
N ALA A 286 -7.96 4.67 -12.68
CA ALA A 286 -8.90 3.84 -11.94
C ALA A 286 -9.22 4.39 -10.53
N GLY A 287 -8.68 5.56 -10.15
CA GLY A 287 -9.03 6.27 -8.92
C GLY A 287 -7.96 6.30 -7.83
N ALA A 288 -6.72 5.84 -8.08
CA ALA A 288 -5.59 6.07 -7.16
C ALA A 288 -5.23 7.56 -7.09
N ASN A 289 -4.68 8.00 -5.95
CA ASN A 289 -4.30 9.40 -5.72
C ASN A 289 -2.95 9.54 -5.00
N VAL A 290 -2.19 8.46 -4.85
CA VAL A 290 -0.89 8.46 -4.18
C VAL A 290 0.13 7.70 -5.04
N VAL A 291 1.37 8.20 -5.09
CA VAL A 291 2.55 7.49 -5.60
C VAL A 291 3.67 7.55 -4.57
N MET A 292 4.55 6.55 -4.57
CA MET A 292 5.59 6.41 -3.54
C MET A 292 6.98 6.23 -4.17
N PRO A 293 7.62 7.31 -4.68
CA PRO A 293 9.01 7.23 -5.13
C PRO A 293 9.96 6.82 -4.01
N ASN A 294 10.92 5.96 -4.33
CA ASN A 294 11.86 5.37 -3.39
C ASN A 294 13.02 6.33 -3.09
N LEU A 295 13.18 6.68 -1.81
CA LEU A 295 14.27 7.51 -1.28
C LEU A 295 15.43 6.69 -0.71
N SER A 296 15.29 5.35 -0.59
CA SER A 296 16.35 4.52 -0.04
C SER A 296 17.65 4.64 -0.85
N PRO A 297 18.81 4.43 -0.22
CA PRO A 297 20.07 4.40 -0.94
C PRO A 297 20.03 3.41 -2.12
N ALA A 298 20.50 3.82 -3.30
CA ALA A 298 20.42 3.00 -4.53
C ALA A 298 21.03 1.60 -4.33
N ALA A 299 22.12 1.51 -3.55
CA ALA A 299 22.80 0.25 -3.24
C ALA A 299 21.93 -0.77 -2.49
N CYS A 300 20.90 -0.34 -1.77
CA CYS A 300 20.05 -1.23 -0.98
C CYS A 300 18.75 -1.65 -1.71
N ARG A 301 18.32 -0.90 -2.74
CA ARG A 301 17.00 -1.10 -3.38
C ARG A 301 16.84 -2.49 -3.99
N SER A 302 17.86 -3.03 -4.63
CA SER A 302 17.85 -4.39 -5.21
C SER A 302 17.74 -5.48 -4.16
N SER A 303 18.22 -5.23 -2.93
CA SER A 303 18.14 -6.16 -1.80
C SER A 303 16.78 -6.16 -1.11
N TYR A 304 15.89 -5.20 -1.40
CA TYR A 304 14.51 -5.19 -0.90
C TYR A 304 13.55 -5.84 -1.92
N ALA A 305 13.88 -7.05 -2.32
CA ALA A 305 13.18 -7.81 -3.36
C ALA A 305 11.99 -8.58 -2.77
N LEU A 306 10.87 -7.92 -2.53
CA LEU A 306 9.62 -8.55 -2.05
C LEU A 306 9.09 -9.58 -3.06
N TYR A 307 9.27 -9.29 -4.35
CA TYR A 307 8.86 -10.08 -5.51
C TYR A 307 9.83 -9.84 -6.67
N ASP A 308 9.77 -10.69 -7.70
CA ASP A 308 10.65 -10.61 -8.85
C ASP A 308 10.40 -9.36 -9.69
N ASN A 309 11.46 -8.84 -10.30
CA ASN A 309 11.44 -7.68 -11.19
C ASN A 309 10.86 -6.41 -10.55
N LYS A 310 10.87 -6.30 -9.22
CA LYS A 310 10.42 -5.09 -8.53
C LYS A 310 11.14 -3.86 -9.10
N ALA A 311 10.37 -2.92 -9.64
CA ALA A 311 10.93 -1.71 -10.20
C ALA A 311 11.64 -0.87 -9.13
N ALA A 312 12.90 -0.49 -9.37
CA ALA A 312 13.76 0.20 -8.41
C ALA A 312 14.38 1.50 -8.95
N ALA A 313 14.06 1.85 -10.20
CA ALA A 313 14.64 3.00 -10.91
C ALA A 313 13.57 3.75 -11.73
N GLY A 314 13.96 4.78 -12.45
CA GLY A 314 13.04 5.60 -13.25
C GLY A 314 11.98 6.28 -12.38
N THR A 315 10.73 6.22 -12.76
CA THR A 315 9.60 6.86 -12.03
C THR A 315 9.31 6.25 -10.66
N GLU A 316 9.90 5.08 -10.34
CA GLU A 316 9.80 4.45 -9.02
C GLU A 316 10.88 4.96 -8.03
N ALA A 317 11.85 5.75 -8.49
CA ALA A 317 12.90 6.34 -7.66
C ALA A 317 12.70 7.86 -7.53
N ALA A 318 13.17 8.43 -6.42
CA ALA A 318 13.07 9.87 -6.20
C ALA A 318 13.88 10.67 -7.24
N GLU A 319 14.98 10.13 -7.73
CA GLU A 319 15.79 10.72 -8.80
C GLU A 319 15.02 10.82 -10.14
N GLY A 320 13.94 10.06 -10.30
CA GLY A 320 13.07 10.05 -11.48
C GLY A 320 11.85 10.96 -11.39
N LEU A 321 11.80 11.93 -10.47
CA LEU A 321 10.64 12.81 -10.29
C LEU A 321 10.22 13.58 -11.55
N ASP A 322 11.18 14.00 -12.38
CA ASP A 322 10.85 14.70 -13.64
C ASP A 322 10.23 13.75 -14.67
N LEU A 323 10.64 12.49 -14.70
CA LEU A 323 9.98 11.45 -15.51
C LEU A 323 8.56 11.21 -15.02
N LEU A 324 8.39 11.12 -13.70
CA LEU A 324 7.06 10.95 -13.09
C LEU A 324 6.14 12.13 -13.40
N LYS A 325 6.63 13.37 -13.36
CA LYS A 325 5.87 14.56 -13.78
C LYS A 325 5.40 14.43 -15.23
N GLN A 326 6.31 14.10 -16.15
CA GLN A 326 5.99 13.92 -17.56
C GLN A 326 4.95 12.81 -17.80
N GLU A 327 5.01 11.71 -17.05
CA GLU A 327 4.00 10.64 -17.13
C GLU A 327 2.63 11.11 -16.62
N LEU A 328 2.59 11.86 -15.53
CA LEU A 328 1.35 12.40 -14.98
C LEU A 328 0.74 13.47 -15.89
N ASP A 329 1.55 14.35 -16.45
CA ASP A 329 1.10 15.39 -17.40
C ASP A 329 0.41 14.79 -18.63
N LYS A 330 0.91 13.66 -19.16
CA LYS A 330 0.28 12.94 -20.30
C LYS A 330 -1.15 12.51 -20.04
N ILE A 331 -1.49 12.22 -18.77
CA ILE A 331 -2.83 11.81 -18.36
C ILE A 331 -3.65 12.94 -17.70
N GLY A 332 -3.10 14.16 -17.68
CA GLY A 332 -3.75 15.36 -17.15
C GLY A 332 -3.70 15.48 -15.62
N TYR A 333 -2.71 14.90 -14.97
CA TYR A 333 -2.49 14.98 -13.52
C TYR A 333 -1.14 15.65 -13.20
N ARG A 334 -0.97 16.07 -11.95
CA ARG A 334 0.26 16.72 -11.47
C ARG A 334 0.66 16.22 -10.10
N ILE A 335 1.95 16.31 -9.78
CA ILE A 335 2.48 16.02 -8.45
C ILE A 335 2.04 17.11 -7.47
N SER A 336 1.56 16.69 -6.31
CA SER A 336 1.29 17.55 -5.15
C SER A 336 2.32 17.28 -4.05
N MET A 337 3.04 18.35 -3.67
CA MET A 337 4.11 18.31 -2.64
C MET A 337 3.60 18.55 -1.21
N VAL A 338 2.29 18.53 -0.97
CA VAL A 338 1.72 18.71 0.37
C VAL A 338 1.80 17.40 1.18
N ARG A 339 1.58 17.47 2.49
CA ARG A 339 1.53 16.28 3.38
C ARG A 339 0.54 15.20 2.90
N GLY A 340 -0.53 15.56 2.21
CA GLY A 340 -1.53 14.63 1.71
C GLY A 340 -2.19 13.83 2.84
N ASP A 341 -2.63 14.51 3.90
CA ASP A 341 -3.36 13.89 4.99
C ASP A 341 -4.77 13.47 4.56
N TYR A 342 -5.28 12.42 5.18
CA TYR A 342 -6.66 12.02 5.01
C TYR A 342 -7.60 13.14 5.54
N ARG A 343 -8.54 13.53 4.71
CA ARG A 343 -9.60 14.48 5.06
C ARG A 343 -10.94 13.80 4.85
N PRO A 344 -11.71 13.52 5.93
CA PRO A 344 -13.04 12.97 5.75
C PRO A 344 -13.89 13.93 4.90
N THR A 345 -14.69 13.37 4.01
CA THR A 345 -15.83 14.07 3.42
C THR A 345 -17.03 13.80 4.30
N ASP A 346 -17.71 14.82 4.67
CA ASP A 346 -19.01 14.77 5.38
C ASP A 346 -20.06 14.00 4.57
#